data_e4dc1fbce00a86128790dfd624af6fb1
#
_entry.id   e4dc1fbce00a86128790dfd624af6fb1
#
_cell.length_a   1.000
_cell.length_b   1.000
_cell.length_c   1.000
_cell.angle_alpha   90.00
_cell.angle_beta   90.00
_cell.angle_gamma   90.00
#
_symmetry.space_group_name_H-M   'P 1'
#
loop_
_entity.id
_entity.type
_entity.pdbx_description
1 polymer ?
#
loop_
_entity_poly.entity_id
_entity_poly.type
_entity_poly.pdbx_seq_one_letter_code
_entity_poly.pdbx_strand_id
1 'polypeptide(L)'
;MFANSYDPRNDFYKRMRTALERSVVINSDEPLELAIRNAPENKRGHYAQIAQGWQNWRPRQLASRSAEHAVWRSGSVAVKVNPLLATTVDKMEITAAVYLKAPDLSDNAAQAMNRIMELALGCSVGETAVLDVRRAKLKRGSKRRIRDYDDWLESEIAAFEDLFVRMQRAA
;
A
#
# COMPACT_ATOMS: atom_id res chain seq x y z
N MET A 1 -17.01 20.28 4.21
CA MET A 1 -16.83 19.27 5.27
C MET A 1 -17.34 17.95 4.72
N PHE A 2 -16.46 17.05 4.27
CA PHE A 2 -16.91 15.77 3.69
C PHE A 2 -17.37 14.89 4.83
N ALA A 3 -18.66 14.50 4.80
CA ALA A 3 -19.12 13.41 5.62
C ALA A 3 -18.27 12.18 5.27
N ASN A 4 -17.52 11.65 6.22
CA ASN A 4 -16.88 10.36 6.10
C ASN A 4 -17.98 9.32 5.88
N SER A 5 -18.40 9.11 4.62
CA SER A 5 -19.27 7.98 4.32
C SER A 5 -18.46 6.73 4.59
N TYR A 6 -18.83 6.01 5.63
CA TYR A 6 -18.29 4.70 5.96
C TYR A 6 -18.37 3.80 4.72
N ASP A 7 -17.23 3.42 4.17
CA ASP A 7 -17.16 2.42 3.10
C ASP A 7 -16.77 1.06 3.72
N PRO A 8 -17.72 0.12 3.83
CA PRO A 8 -17.46 -1.21 4.40
C PRO A 8 -16.33 -1.96 3.69
N ARG A 9 -16.04 -1.61 2.42
CA ARG A 9 -14.92 -2.21 1.65
C ARG A 9 -13.57 -1.83 2.22
N ASN A 10 -13.43 -0.66 2.83
CA ASN A 10 -12.20 -0.22 3.49
C ASN A 10 -11.90 -1.03 4.75
N ASP A 11 -12.93 -1.58 5.41
CA ASP A 11 -12.76 -2.39 6.62
C ASP A 11 -12.43 -3.85 6.33
N PHE A 12 -12.60 -4.32 5.09
CA PHE A 12 -12.36 -5.74 4.78
C PHE A 12 -10.93 -6.14 5.13
N TYR A 13 -9.94 -5.31 4.81
CA TYR A 13 -8.53 -5.60 5.02
C TYR A 13 -7.92 -4.92 6.26
N LYS A 14 -8.65 -4.07 6.95
CA LYS A 14 -8.13 -3.28 8.09
C LYS A 14 -7.48 -4.14 9.16
N ARG A 15 -8.19 -5.20 9.63
CA ARG A 15 -7.63 -6.12 10.64
C ARG A 15 -6.36 -6.80 10.16
N MET A 16 -6.35 -7.26 8.90
CA MET A 16 -5.19 -7.95 8.34
C MET A 16 -4.02 -7.00 8.15
N ARG A 17 -4.27 -5.76 7.72
CA ARG A 17 -3.25 -4.72 7.65
C ARG A 17 -2.64 -4.44 9.02
N THR A 18 -3.46 -4.23 10.05
CA THR A 18 -2.98 -4.01 11.43
C THR A 18 -2.19 -5.23 11.95
N ALA A 19 -2.60 -6.46 11.59
CA ALA A 19 -1.86 -7.65 11.96
C ALA A 19 -0.49 -7.72 11.27
N LEU A 20 -0.40 -7.33 9.99
CA LEU A 20 0.88 -7.21 9.27
C LEU A 20 1.79 -6.15 9.91
N GLU A 21 1.27 -4.98 10.23
CA GLU A 21 2.01 -3.92 10.93
C GLU A 21 2.59 -4.41 12.25
N ARG A 22 1.80 -5.11 13.05
CA ARG A 22 2.26 -5.72 14.31
C ARG A 22 3.30 -6.81 14.07
N SER A 23 3.07 -7.68 13.07
CA SER A 23 4.00 -8.74 12.69
C SER A 23 5.39 -8.19 12.33
N VAL A 24 5.45 -7.03 11.66
CA VAL A 24 6.70 -6.31 11.36
C VAL A 24 7.38 -5.88 12.65
N VAL A 25 6.65 -5.21 13.55
CA VAL A 25 7.20 -4.63 14.78
C VAL A 25 7.75 -5.69 15.73
N ILE A 26 6.99 -6.77 15.98
CA ILE A 26 7.38 -7.81 16.94
C ILE A 26 8.18 -8.97 16.31
N ASN A 27 8.38 -8.91 15.00
CA ASN A 27 9.05 -9.96 14.22
C ASN A 27 8.45 -11.37 14.42
N SER A 28 7.11 -11.47 14.45
CA SER A 28 6.37 -12.71 14.70
C SER A 28 5.15 -12.81 13.79
N ASP A 29 4.72 -14.03 13.48
CA ASP A 29 3.49 -14.29 12.70
C ASP A 29 2.24 -14.45 13.59
N GLU A 30 2.40 -14.44 14.91
CA GLU A 30 1.30 -14.57 15.87
C GLU A 30 0.14 -13.57 15.63
N PRO A 31 0.38 -12.28 15.32
CA PRO A 31 -0.71 -11.34 15.00
C PRO A 31 -1.53 -11.76 13.78
N LEU A 32 -0.91 -12.41 12.79
CA LEU A 32 -1.59 -12.91 11.59
C LEU A 32 -2.49 -14.09 11.92
N GLU A 33 -1.98 -15.04 12.70
CA GLU A 33 -2.74 -16.20 13.17
C GLU A 33 -3.96 -15.77 13.99
N LEU A 34 -3.77 -14.80 14.88
CA LEU A 34 -4.85 -14.23 15.69
C LEU A 34 -5.90 -13.54 14.80
N ALA A 35 -5.45 -12.79 13.78
CA ALA A 35 -6.34 -12.12 12.83
C ALA A 35 -7.18 -13.14 12.04
N ILE A 36 -6.59 -14.27 11.60
CA ILE A 36 -7.28 -15.35 10.91
C ILE A 36 -8.29 -16.02 11.83
N ARG A 37 -7.88 -16.39 13.06
CA ARG A 37 -8.72 -17.06 14.04
C ARG A 37 -9.97 -16.26 14.38
N ASN A 38 -9.80 -14.93 14.53
CA ASN A 38 -10.88 -14.01 14.89
C ASN A 38 -11.62 -13.43 13.67
N ALA A 39 -11.31 -13.88 12.46
CA ALA A 39 -11.99 -13.43 11.26
C ALA A 39 -13.37 -14.08 11.10
N PRO A 40 -14.38 -13.33 10.63
CA PRO A 40 -15.62 -13.92 10.14
C PRO A 40 -15.33 -14.97 9.07
N GLU A 41 -16.19 -15.97 8.96
CA GLU A 41 -15.99 -17.11 8.07
C GLU A 41 -15.72 -16.69 6.61
N ASN A 42 -16.49 -15.73 6.10
CA ASN A 42 -16.34 -15.19 4.75
C ASN A 42 -15.02 -14.43 4.51
N LYS A 43 -14.26 -14.07 5.55
CA LYS A 43 -12.96 -13.40 5.44
C LYS A 43 -11.79 -14.33 5.73
N ARG A 44 -12.01 -15.44 6.44
CA ARG A 44 -10.96 -16.32 6.95
C ARG A 44 -10.05 -16.85 5.84
N GLY A 45 -10.62 -17.34 4.74
CA GLY A 45 -9.85 -17.83 3.59
C GLY A 45 -9.00 -16.75 2.94
N HIS A 46 -9.52 -15.53 2.82
CA HIS A 46 -8.76 -14.39 2.29
C HIS A 46 -7.60 -13.99 3.20
N TYR A 47 -7.80 -14.01 4.52
CA TYR A 47 -6.77 -13.68 5.49
C TYR A 47 -5.68 -14.74 5.52
N ALA A 48 -6.03 -16.03 5.43
CA ALA A 48 -5.08 -17.13 5.34
C ALA A 48 -4.18 -17.02 4.09
N GLN A 49 -4.74 -16.66 2.93
CA GLN A 49 -3.95 -16.42 1.72
C GLN A 49 -2.98 -15.25 1.86
N ILE A 50 -3.39 -14.16 2.52
CA ILE A 50 -2.51 -13.02 2.78
C ILE A 50 -1.39 -13.41 3.74
N ALA A 51 -1.70 -14.12 4.83
CA ALA A 51 -0.70 -14.59 5.79
C ALA A 51 0.32 -15.53 5.14
N GLN A 52 -0.14 -16.48 4.34
CA GLN A 52 0.73 -17.40 3.60
C GLN A 52 1.65 -16.66 2.62
N GLY A 53 1.11 -15.70 1.86
CA GLY A 53 1.92 -14.90 0.93
C GLY A 53 2.93 -14.02 1.66
N TRP A 54 2.57 -13.46 2.81
CA TRP A 54 3.50 -12.73 3.68
C TRP A 54 4.64 -13.63 4.17
N GLN A 55 4.33 -14.81 4.68
CA GLN A 55 5.32 -15.79 5.16
C GLN A 55 6.26 -16.24 4.04
N ASN A 56 5.74 -16.43 2.83
CA ASN A 56 6.53 -16.80 1.66
C ASN A 56 7.49 -15.68 1.22
N TRP A 57 7.07 -14.42 1.35
CA TRP A 57 7.91 -13.27 0.97
C TRP A 57 8.87 -12.87 2.06
N ARG A 58 8.43 -12.89 3.32
CA ARG A 58 9.20 -12.37 4.45
C ARG A 58 10.52 -13.13 4.60
N PRO A 59 11.66 -12.49 4.36
CA PRO A 59 12.96 -13.11 4.62
C PRO A 59 13.15 -13.29 6.12
N ARG A 60 13.61 -14.45 6.52
CA ARG A 60 13.74 -14.84 7.94
C ARG A 60 14.71 -13.99 8.77
N GLN A 61 15.50 -13.12 8.15
CA GLN A 61 16.61 -12.37 8.79
C GLN A 61 16.51 -10.86 8.59
N LEU A 62 15.39 -10.29 8.15
CA LEU A 62 15.31 -8.86 7.91
C LEU A 62 14.97 -8.10 9.19
N ALA A 63 15.87 -7.18 9.55
CA ALA A 63 15.51 -6.08 10.42
C ALA A 63 14.49 -5.20 9.68
N SER A 64 13.21 -5.40 9.96
CA SER A 64 12.14 -4.55 9.44
C SER A 64 11.72 -3.57 10.51
N ARG A 65 11.45 -2.34 10.11
CA ARG A 65 10.92 -1.28 10.98
C ARG A 65 9.64 -0.71 10.38
N SER A 66 8.81 -0.10 11.20
CA SER A 66 7.68 0.68 10.70
C SER A 66 8.17 1.77 9.77
N ALA A 67 7.48 1.95 8.65
CA ALA A 67 7.78 3.03 7.72
C ALA A 67 7.11 4.34 8.16
N GLU A 68 7.69 5.46 7.74
CA GLU A 68 7.09 6.77 7.93
C GLU A 68 5.83 6.93 7.07
N HIS A 69 4.85 7.65 7.59
CA HIS A 69 3.64 8.02 6.86
C HIS A 69 3.77 9.43 6.33
N ALA A 70 3.21 9.67 5.15
CA ALA A 70 3.22 10.98 4.53
C ALA A 70 1.89 11.30 3.84
N VAL A 71 1.75 12.54 3.41
CA VAL A 71 0.62 12.99 2.58
C VAL A 71 1.19 13.64 1.33
N TRP A 72 0.94 13.03 0.18
CA TRP A 72 1.17 13.69 -1.09
C TRP A 72 0.02 14.61 -1.43
N ARG A 73 0.32 15.81 -1.92
CA ARG A 73 -0.67 16.81 -2.31
C ARG A 73 -0.38 17.31 -3.72
N SER A 74 -1.43 17.38 -4.52
CA SER A 74 -1.39 18.01 -5.85
C SER A 74 -2.75 18.64 -6.11
N GLY A 75 -2.78 19.95 -6.36
CA GLY A 75 -4.02 20.71 -6.44
C GLY A 75 -4.88 20.57 -5.20
N SER A 76 -6.14 20.24 -5.36
CA SER A 76 -7.10 19.98 -4.29
C SER A 76 -7.05 18.53 -3.75
N VAL A 77 -6.28 17.66 -4.41
CA VAL A 77 -6.18 16.24 -4.05
C VAL A 77 -5.11 16.01 -2.99
N ALA A 78 -5.44 15.23 -1.97
CA ALA A 78 -4.52 14.78 -0.94
C ALA A 78 -4.57 13.25 -0.81
N VAL A 79 -3.44 12.58 -1.05
CA VAL A 79 -3.30 11.14 -0.94
C VAL A 79 -2.50 10.78 0.31
N LYS A 80 -3.10 10.05 1.24
CA LYS A 80 -2.40 9.51 2.40
C LYS A 80 -1.54 8.32 1.95
N VAL A 81 -0.24 8.44 2.18
CA VAL A 81 0.75 7.41 1.87
C VAL A 81 1.17 6.74 3.17
N ASN A 82 0.77 5.50 3.32
CA ASN A 82 1.01 4.71 4.53
C ASN A 82 1.72 3.39 4.13
N PRO A 83 3.05 3.42 3.90
CA PRO A 83 3.80 2.19 3.69
C PRO A 83 3.69 1.30 4.93
N LEU A 84 3.87 0.00 4.75
CA LEU A 84 3.82 -0.95 5.86
C LEU A 84 5.14 -1.02 6.61
N LEU A 85 6.24 -1.06 5.86
CA LEU A 85 7.56 -1.34 6.43
C LEU A 85 8.68 -0.66 5.63
N ALA A 86 9.79 -0.43 6.33
CA ALA A 86 11.09 -0.19 5.76
C ALA A 86 12.02 -1.36 6.11
N THR A 87 12.78 -1.84 5.15
CA THR A 87 13.63 -3.03 5.31
C THR A 87 14.77 -3.01 4.30
N THR A 88 15.75 -3.90 4.45
CA THR A 88 16.85 -4.06 3.48
C THR A 88 16.63 -5.34 2.69
N VAL A 89 16.58 -5.23 1.37
CA VAL A 89 16.52 -6.36 0.43
C VAL A 89 17.68 -6.22 -0.55
N ASP A 90 18.48 -7.25 -0.74
CA ASP A 90 19.66 -7.23 -1.62
C ASP A 90 20.62 -6.07 -1.34
N LYS A 91 20.85 -5.75 -0.06
CA LYS A 91 21.69 -4.62 0.42
C LYS A 91 21.12 -3.22 0.12
N MET A 92 19.91 -3.11 -0.38
CA MET A 92 19.24 -1.84 -0.62
C MET A 92 18.13 -1.61 0.40
N GLU A 93 18.06 -0.39 0.93
CA GLU A 93 16.96 0.01 1.78
C GLU A 93 15.70 0.22 0.93
N ILE A 94 14.61 -0.41 1.34
CA ILE A 94 13.33 -0.40 0.64
C ILE A 94 12.23 0.04 1.60
N THR A 95 11.41 0.98 1.17
CA THR A 95 10.16 1.33 1.82
C THR A 95 9.00 0.75 1.02
N ALA A 96 8.22 -0.15 1.65
CA ALA A 96 7.22 -0.93 0.96
C ALA A 96 5.80 -0.66 1.44
N ALA A 97 4.90 -0.37 0.49
CA ALA A 97 3.46 -0.48 0.67
C ALA A 97 2.98 -1.90 0.40
N VAL A 98 1.78 -2.25 0.89
CA VAL A 98 1.19 -3.57 0.67
C VAL A 98 -0.09 -3.49 -0.17
N TYR A 99 -0.21 -4.44 -1.09
CA TYR A 99 -1.41 -4.68 -1.87
C TYR A 99 -2.03 -6.01 -1.42
N LEU A 100 -3.28 -5.95 -0.91
CA LEU A 100 -3.97 -7.08 -0.27
C LEU A 100 -5.14 -7.63 -1.08
N LYS A 101 -5.48 -6.98 -2.21
CA LYS A 101 -6.66 -7.35 -3.02
C LYS A 101 -6.47 -8.68 -3.74
N ALA A 102 -7.59 -9.32 -4.09
CA ALA A 102 -7.58 -10.61 -4.80
C ALA A 102 -7.06 -10.51 -6.25
N PRO A 103 -7.46 -9.51 -7.06
CA PRO A 103 -6.88 -9.33 -8.39
C PRO A 103 -5.37 -9.07 -8.33
N ASP A 104 -4.65 -9.46 -9.38
CA ASP A 104 -3.22 -9.18 -9.50
C ASP A 104 -2.94 -7.68 -9.54
N LEU A 105 -1.89 -7.27 -8.85
CA LEU A 105 -1.38 -5.92 -9.00
C LEU A 105 -0.70 -5.79 -10.36
N SER A 106 -1.23 -4.95 -11.25
CA SER A 106 -0.58 -4.69 -12.53
C SER A 106 0.74 -3.91 -12.34
N ASP A 107 1.65 -4.00 -13.31
CA ASP A 107 2.91 -3.25 -13.24
C ASP A 107 2.68 -1.75 -13.29
N ASN A 108 1.73 -1.28 -14.10
CA ASN A 108 1.38 0.14 -14.16
C ASN A 108 0.82 0.64 -12.82
N ALA A 109 -0.10 -0.10 -12.18
CA ALA A 109 -0.62 0.29 -10.87
C ALA A 109 0.48 0.30 -9.80
N ALA A 110 1.40 -0.68 -9.82
CA ALA A 110 2.55 -0.70 -8.91
C ALA A 110 3.47 0.51 -9.13
N GLN A 111 3.76 0.86 -10.38
CA GLN A 111 4.60 2.04 -10.70
C GLN A 111 3.94 3.35 -10.25
N ALA A 112 2.63 3.51 -10.48
CA ALA A 112 1.89 4.68 -9.99
C ALA A 112 1.95 4.79 -8.46
N MET A 113 1.73 3.69 -7.74
CA MET A 113 1.83 3.67 -6.27
C MET A 113 3.26 3.99 -5.80
N ASN A 114 4.29 3.43 -6.43
CA ASN A 114 5.69 3.74 -6.14
C ASN A 114 5.98 5.22 -6.36
N ARG A 115 5.53 5.80 -7.47
CA ARG A 115 5.77 7.21 -7.76
C ARG A 115 5.11 8.14 -6.74
N ILE A 116 3.88 7.87 -6.33
CA ILE A 116 3.19 8.62 -5.28
C ILE A 116 3.95 8.50 -3.94
N MET A 117 4.48 7.32 -3.61
CA MET A 117 5.32 7.15 -2.41
C MET A 117 6.60 7.96 -2.48
N GLU A 118 7.31 7.96 -3.61
CA GLU A 118 8.52 8.76 -3.83
C GLU A 118 8.24 10.26 -3.66
N LEU A 119 7.17 10.76 -4.26
CA LEU A 119 6.77 12.17 -4.17
C LEU A 119 6.37 12.57 -2.75
N ALA A 120 5.75 11.67 -1.99
CA ALA A 120 5.29 11.94 -0.63
C ALA A 120 6.40 11.86 0.42
N LEU A 121 7.29 10.87 0.29
CA LEU A 121 8.30 10.53 1.30
C LEU A 121 9.67 11.20 1.03
N GLY A 122 9.91 11.65 -0.20
CA GLY A 122 11.16 12.27 -0.61
C GLY A 122 12.33 11.29 -0.72
N CYS A 123 13.55 11.83 -0.85
CA CYS A 123 14.77 11.05 -1.13
C CYS A 123 15.32 10.27 0.08
N SER A 124 14.75 10.44 1.28
CA SER A 124 15.30 9.88 2.52
C SER A 124 14.94 8.41 2.79
N VAL A 125 14.09 7.81 1.96
CA VAL A 125 13.45 6.51 2.26
C VAL A 125 14.00 5.32 1.46
N GLY A 126 15.11 5.49 0.76
CA GLY A 126 15.64 4.44 -0.12
C GLY A 126 14.76 4.21 -1.35
N GLU A 127 14.70 2.97 -1.87
CA GLU A 127 13.79 2.62 -2.96
C GLU A 127 12.37 2.41 -2.44
N THR A 128 11.38 2.83 -3.23
CA THR A 128 9.98 2.49 -2.98
C THR A 128 9.62 1.17 -3.64
N ALA A 129 8.74 0.41 -3.00
CA ALA A 129 8.23 -0.83 -3.56
C ALA A 129 6.77 -1.07 -3.13
N VAL A 130 6.04 -1.86 -3.93
CA VAL A 130 4.74 -2.39 -3.56
C VAL A 130 4.80 -3.91 -3.50
N LEU A 131 4.47 -4.46 -2.34
CA LEU A 131 4.38 -5.90 -2.14
C LEU A 131 2.96 -6.38 -2.46
N ASP A 132 2.80 -7.15 -3.55
CA ASP A 132 1.61 -7.97 -3.74
C ASP A 132 1.70 -9.16 -2.78
N VAL A 133 1.09 -8.99 -1.61
CA VAL A 133 1.27 -9.93 -0.50
C VAL A 133 0.76 -11.31 -0.85
N ARG A 134 -0.39 -11.43 -1.49
CA ARG A 134 -0.97 -12.74 -1.83
C ARG A 134 -0.09 -13.57 -2.75
N ARG A 135 0.71 -12.92 -3.59
CA ARG A 135 1.60 -13.55 -4.57
C ARG A 135 3.06 -13.56 -4.17
N ALA A 136 3.34 -13.00 -2.98
CA ALA A 136 4.72 -12.84 -2.48
C ALA A 136 5.63 -12.13 -3.50
N LYS A 137 5.09 -11.15 -4.25
CA LYS A 137 5.83 -10.44 -5.31
C LYS A 137 6.08 -9.00 -4.93
N LEU A 138 7.35 -8.63 -4.81
CA LEU A 138 7.80 -7.26 -4.60
C LEU A 138 7.99 -6.56 -5.94
N LYS A 139 7.24 -5.47 -6.17
CA LYS A 139 7.32 -4.65 -7.37
C LYS A 139 8.00 -3.32 -7.03
N ARG A 140 9.25 -3.17 -7.43
CA ARG A 140 10.07 -1.98 -7.19
C ARG A 140 9.72 -0.85 -8.16
N GLY A 141 9.94 0.40 -7.73
CA GLY A 141 9.82 1.57 -8.58
C GLY A 141 10.83 1.52 -9.75
N SER A 142 10.43 1.99 -10.93
CA SER A 142 11.30 2.05 -12.10
C SER A 142 11.74 3.48 -12.37
N LYS A 143 13.04 3.72 -12.40
CA LYS A 143 13.60 5.04 -12.75
C LYS A 143 13.46 5.41 -14.24
N ARG A 144 13.14 4.42 -15.11
CA ARG A 144 13.16 4.61 -16.58
C ARG A 144 11.98 5.41 -17.14
N ARG A 145 10.88 5.57 -16.39
CA ARG A 145 9.63 6.20 -16.87
C ARG A 145 9.07 7.24 -15.90
N ILE A 146 9.91 7.86 -15.09
CA ILE A 146 9.44 8.81 -14.07
C ILE A 146 8.61 9.93 -14.70
N ARG A 147 9.10 10.53 -15.79
CA ARG A 147 8.45 11.65 -16.46
C ARG A 147 7.07 11.27 -17.00
N ASP A 148 6.97 10.11 -17.65
CA ASP A 148 5.69 9.63 -18.19
C ASP A 148 4.64 9.44 -17.08
N TYR A 149 5.08 9.01 -15.88
CA TYR A 149 4.18 8.85 -14.74
C TYR A 149 3.80 10.19 -14.09
N ASP A 150 4.67 11.18 -14.09
CA ASP A 150 4.35 12.51 -13.59
C ASP A 150 3.29 13.18 -14.46
N ASP A 151 3.48 13.20 -15.78
CA ASP A 151 2.52 13.72 -16.74
C ASP A 151 1.16 12.99 -16.64
N TRP A 152 1.20 11.66 -16.48
CA TRP A 152 -0.01 10.86 -16.29
C TRP A 152 -0.71 11.18 -14.95
N LEU A 153 0.02 11.28 -13.84
CA LEU A 153 -0.55 11.63 -12.54
C LEU A 153 -1.21 13.00 -12.55
N GLU A 154 -0.58 13.99 -13.17
CA GLU A 154 -1.15 15.34 -13.32
C GLU A 154 -2.46 15.29 -14.12
N SER A 155 -2.50 14.52 -15.20
CA SER A 155 -3.71 14.32 -16.02
C SER A 155 -4.83 13.65 -15.22
N GLU A 156 -4.54 12.60 -14.44
CA GLU A 156 -5.53 11.90 -13.61
C GLU A 156 -6.07 12.81 -12.50
N ILE A 157 -5.22 13.63 -11.89
CA ILE A 157 -5.65 14.60 -10.88
C ILE A 157 -6.58 15.62 -11.46
N ALA A 158 -6.24 16.21 -12.63
CA ALA A 158 -7.08 17.19 -13.30
C ALA A 158 -8.45 16.59 -13.66
N ALA A 159 -8.46 15.34 -14.16
CA ALA A 159 -9.71 14.63 -14.45
C ALA A 159 -10.55 14.35 -13.19
N PHE A 160 -9.90 13.99 -12.07
CA PHE A 160 -10.57 13.79 -10.79
C PHE A 160 -11.17 15.09 -10.23
N GLU A 161 -10.43 16.20 -10.29
CA GLU A 161 -10.90 17.50 -9.84
C GLU A 161 -12.12 17.96 -10.64
N ASP A 162 -12.09 17.78 -11.96
CA ASP A 162 -13.20 18.13 -12.87
C ASP A 162 -14.45 17.30 -12.57
N LEU A 163 -14.28 15.99 -12.39
CA LEU A 163 -15.37 15.09 -11.99
C LEU A 163 -15.96 15.51 -10.63
N PHE A 164 -15.11 15.85 -9.67
CA PHE A 164 -15.53 16.24 -8.35
C PHE A 164 -16.34 17.55 -8.35
N VAL A 165 -15.89 18.55 -9.12
CA VAL A 165 -16.63 19.82 -9.31
C VAL A 165 -17.99 19.58 -9.95
N ARG A 166 -18.08 18.70 -10.96
CA ARG A 166 -19.36 18.33 -11.61
C ARG A 166 -20.32 17.66 -10.62
N MET A 167 -19.81 16.74 -9.79
CA MET A 167 -20.62 16.08 -8.76
C MET A 167 -21.17 17.06 -7.72
N GLN A 168 -20.37 18.05 -7.31
CA GLN A 168 -20.84 19.09 -6.35
C GLN A 168 -21.91 20.00 -6.94
N ARG A 169 -21.89 20.27 -8.26
CA ARG A 169 -22.90 21.09 -8.92
C ARG A 169 -24.23 20.34 -9.16
N ALA A 170 -24.18 19.01 -9.13
CA ALA A 170 -25.34 18.15 -9.35
C ALA A 170 -26.07 17.73 -8.07
N ALA A 171 -25.48 18.04 -6.90
CA ALA A 171 -26.04 17.76 -5.57
C ALA A 171 -26.74 19.00 -4.96
#